data_b143a8ad5c98cacda488124d443211e6
#
_entry.id   b143a8ad5c98cacda488124d443211e6
#
_cell.length_a   1.000
_cell.length_b   1.000
_cell.length_c   1.000
_cell.angle_alpha   90.00
_cell.angle_beta   90.00
_cell.angle_gamma   90.00
#
_symmetry.space_group_name_H-M   'P 1'
#
loop_
_entity.id
_entity.type
_entity.pdbx_description
1 polymer ?
#
loop_
_entity_poly.entity_id
_entity_poly.type
_entity_poly.pdbx_seq_one_letter_code
_entity_poly.pdbx_strand_id
1 'polypeptide(L)'
;MDYAAKEKDADFLMNQVFNVQQNWSQIEAYQEFSEELVRAVVAEGGRLATTVMAPLNEVGDAHGCQLNDGEVTTPPGFKEAFAQITEGGWLGLTGNPAFGGQGMPKSLAGLIEEM
;
A
#
# COMPACT_ATOMS: atom_id res chain seq x y z
N MET A 1 -14.41 13.72 -1.92
CA MET A 1 -13.18 14.21 -1.22
C MET A 1 -11.99 14.03 -2.15
N ASP A 2 -11.25 15.07 -2.39
CA ASP A 2 -10.07 15.02 -3.27
C ASP A 2 -8.85 14.55 -2.45
N TYR A 3 -8.74 13.24 -2.28
CA TYR A 3 -7.56 12.65 -1.66
C TYR A 3 -6.42 12.53 -2.68
N ALA A 4 -5.21 12.87 -2.26
CA ALA A 4 -3.98 12.65 -3.01
C ALA A 4 -2.89 12.13 -2.07
N ALA A 5 -2.28 11.02 -2.44
CA ALA A 5 -1.19 10.44 -1.67
C ALA A 5 0.01 11.39 -1.58
N LYS A 6 0.64 11.45 -0.41
CA LYS A 6 1.74 12.37 -0.10
C LYS A 6 3.11 11.79 -0.47
N GLU A 7 3.25 11.41 -1.74
CA GLU A 7 4.47 10.76 -2.25
C GLU A 7 5.74 11.60 -2.05
N LYS A 8 5.65 12.92 -2.20
CA LYS A 8 6.78 13.84 -2.01
C LYS A 8 7.25 13.88 -0.56
N ASP A 9 6.31 13.85 0.39
CA ASP A 9 6.63 13.83 1.81
C ASP A 9 7.27 12.50 2.19
N ALA A 10 6.75 11.38 1.65
CA ALA A 10 7.34 10.05 1.81
C ALA A 10 8.77 9.98 1.27
N ASP A 11 9.01 10.46 0.05
CA ASP A 11 10.35 10.52 -0.56
C ASP A 11 11.32 11.37 0.28
N PHE A 12 10.87 12.53 0.74
CA PHE A 12 11.66 13.41 1.59
C PHE A 12 12.06 12.73 2.91
N LEU A 13 11.11 12.10 3.60
CA LEU A 13 11.37 11.39 4.86
C LEU A 13 12.35 10.22 4.65
N MET A 14 12.11 9.39 3.65
CA MET A 14 12.92 8.21 3.37
C MET A 14 14.36 8.58 3.00
N ASN A 15 14.53 9.53 2.11
CA ASN A 15 15.83 9.79 1.47
C ASN A 15 16.59 10.97 2.08
N GLN A 16 15.91 12.01 2.56
CA GLN A 16 16.55 13.21 3.09
C GLN A 16 16.68 13.20 4.62
N VAL A 17 15.67 12.69 5.32
CA VAL A 17 15.65 12.69 6.79
C VAL A 17 16.29 11.44 7.35
N PHE A 18 15.78 10.27 6.96
CA PHE A 18 16.22 9.00 7.56
C PHE A 18 17.32 8.28 6.78
N ASN A 19 17.56 8.65 5.53
CA ASN A 19 18.57 8.04 4.68
C ASN A 19 18.50 6.49 4.70
N VAL A 20 17.31 5.98 4.45
CA VAL A 20 17.01 4.55 4.63
C VAL A 20 17.85 3.63 3.76
N GLN A 21 18.29 4.09 2.57
CA GLN A 21 19.15 3.30 1.69
C GLN A 21 20.48 2.94 2.35
N GLN A 22 21.08 3.87 3.10
CA GLN A 22 22.30 3.61 3.83
C GLN A 22 22.07 2.56 4.93
N ASN A 23 20.94 2.64 5.63
CA ASN A 23 20.60 1.66 6.67
C ASN A 23 20.30 0.29 6.06
N TRP A 24 19.55 0.23 4.99
CA TRP A 24 19.18 -1.03 4.32
C TRP A 24 20.38 -1.73 3.68
N SER A 25 21.36 -0.97 3.17
CA SER A 25 22.59 -1.54 2.59
C SER A 25 23.39 -2.39 3.58
N GLN A 26 23.20 -2.18 4.88
CA GLN A 26 23.84 -2.94 5.95
C GLN A 26 23.06 -4.20 6.35
N ILE A 27 21.87 -4.40 5.81
CA ILE A 27 21.00 -5.53 6.11
C ILE A 27 20.92 -6.41 4.86
N GLU A 28 21.45 -7.62 4.92
CA GLU A 28 21.53 -8.54 3.77
C GLU A 28 20.19 -8.69 3.04
N ALA A 29 19.11 -8.84 3.80
CA ALA A 29 17.77 -9.03 3.24
C ALA A 29 17.24 -7.81 2.46
N TYR A 30 17.85 -6.62 2.62
CA TYR A 30 17.34 -5.36 2.05
C TYR A 30 18.31 -4.71 1.04
N GLN A 31 19.45 -5.31 0.77
CA GLN A 31 20.47 -4.73 -0.10
C GLN A 31 20.02 -4.53 -1.55
N GLU A 32 19.05 -5.33 -2.01
CA GLU A 32 18.54 -5.27 -3.39
C GLU A 32 17.44 -4.20 -3.59
N PHE A 33 16.93 -3.60 -2.53
CA PHE A 33 15.91 -2.56 -2.63
C PHE A 33 16.53 -1.20 -2.97
N SER A 34 16.66 -0.92 -4.27
CA SER A 34 17.18 0.34 -4.77
C SER A 34 16.22 1.51 -4.51
N GLU A 35 16.76 2.72 -4.50
CA GLU A 35 15.95 3.95 -4.40
C GLU A 35 14.91 4.06 -5.52
N GLU A 36 15.28 3.67 -6.74
CA GLU A 36 14.38 3.65 -7.89
C GLU A 36 13.20 2.68 -7.68
N LEU A 37 13.48 1.46 -7.21
CA LEU A 37 12.43 0.48 -6.90
C LEU A 37 11.50 1.00 -5.80
N VAL A 38 12.05 1.57 -4.74
CA VAL A 38 11.27 2.13 -3.63
C VAL A 38 10.36 3.26 -4.11
N ARG A 39 10.86 4.17 -4.93
CA ARG A 39 10.05 5.24 -5.53
C ARG A 39 8.92 4.69 -6.40
N ALA A 40 9.20 3.66 -7.19
CA ALA A 40 8.17 3.00 -8.01
C ALA A 40 7.07 2.36 -7.15
N VAL A 41 7.43 1.70 -6.05
CA VAL A 41 6.46 1.11 -5.11
C VAL A 41 5.63 2.18 -4.43
N VAL A 42 6.24 3.27 -3.96
CA VAL A 42 5.52 4.40 -3.33
C VAL A 42 4.56 5.06 -4.32
N ALA A 43 5.00 5.31 -5.55
CA ALA A 43 4.15 5.90 -6.59
C ALA A 43 2.95 5.01 -6.94
N GLU A 44 3.16 3.70 -7.07
CA GLU A 44 2.07 2.76 -7.38
C GLU A 44 1.11 2.59 -6.19
N GLY A 45 1.62 2.54 -4.96
CA GLY A 45 0.79 2.58 -3.75
C GLY A 45 -0.05 3.85 -3.68
N GLY A 46 0.55 5.00 -3.95
CA GLY A 46 -0.13 6.29 -4.02
C GLY A 46 -1.21 6.33 -5.10
N ARG A 47 -0.94 5.75 -6.28
CA ARG A 47 -1.94 5.61 -7.33
C ARG A 47 -3.12 4.74 -6.88
N LEU A 48 -2.84 3.59 -6.29
CA LEU A 48 -3.87 2.68 -5.77
C LEU A 48 -4.74 3.38 -4.72
N ALA A 49 -4.12 4.03 -3.75
CA ALA A 49 -4.82 4.77 -2.70
C ALA A 49 -5.71 5.88 -3.29
N THR A 50 -5.17 6.67 -4.22
CA THR A 50 -5.88 7.82 -4.80
C THR A 50 -7.00 7.42 -5.76
N THR A 51 -6.76 6.43 -6.65
CA THR A 51 -7.68 6.12 -7.75
C THR A 51 -8.63 4.98 -7.46
N VAL A 52 -8.26 4.08 -6.53
CA VAL A 52 -9.07 2.89 -6.21
C VAL A 52 -9.70 3.00 -4.83
N MET A 53 -8.90 3.33 -3.80
CA MET A 53 -9.37 3.31 -2.42
C MET A 53 -10.15 4.56 -2.03
N ALA A 54 -9.63 5.74 -2.34
CA ALA A 54 -10.25 7.00 -1.91
C ALA A 54 -11.69 7.19 -2.39
N PRO A 55 -12.06 6.85 -3.65
CA PRO A 55 -13.46 6.94 -4.10
C PRO A 55 -14.41 6.03 -3.32
N LEU A 56 -13.91 4.92 -2.77
CA LEU A 56 -14.74 3.98 -2.01
C LEU A 56 -15.13 4.48 -0.63
N ASN A 57 -14.45 5.49 -0.10
CA ASN A 57 -14.77 6.05 1.20
C ASN A 57 -16.21 6.60 1.25
N GLU A 58 -16.56 7.41 0.27
CA GLU A 58 -17.92 7.97 0.14
C GLU A 58 -18.96 6.88 -0.19
N VAL A 59 -18.61 5.94 -1.05
CA VAL A 59 -19.49 4.80 -1.40
C VAL A 59 -19.76 3.94 -0.16
N GLY A 60 -18.73 3.66 0.63
CA GLY A 60 -18.84 2.87 1.86
C GLY A 60 -19.71 3.54 2.90
N ASP A 61 -19.55 4.86 3.10
CA ASP A 61 -20.36 5.64 4.02
C ASP A 61 -21.84 5.72 3.60
N ALA A 62 -22.08 5.92 2.30
CA ALA A 62 -23.45 6.05 1.77
C ALA A 62 -24.24 4.73 1.77
N HIS A 63 -23.60 3.60 1.47
CA HIS A 63 -24.27 2.31 1.29
C HIS A 63 -24.18 1.40 2.50
N GLY A 64 -23.06 1.40 3.22
CA GLY A 64 -22.77 0.43 4.27
C GLY A 64 -22.81 -1.03 3.80
N CYS A 65 -22.50 -1.93 4.71
CA CYS A 65 -22.70 -3.36 4.47
C CYS A 65 -24.16 -3.73 4.74
N GLN A 66 -24.70 -4.66 3.94
CA GLN A 66 -26.08 -5.15 4.07
C GLN A 66 -26.07 -6.62 4.52
N LEU A 67 -26.87 -6.94 5.51
CA LEU A 67 -27.10 -8.31 5.95
C LEU A 67 -28.49 -8.78 5.46
N ASN A 68 -28.51 -9.79 4.58
CA ASN A 68 -29.73 -10.39 4.04
C ASN A 68 -29.64 -11.92 4.16
N ASP A 69 -30.58 -12.52 4.84
CA ASP A 69 -30.69 -13.98 5.01
C ASP A 69 -29.38 -14.66 5.49
N GLY A 70 -28.66 -14.00 6.40
CA GLY A 70 -27.38 -14.51 6.92
C GLY A 70 -26.15 -14.25 6.06
N GLU A 71 -26.33 -13.62 4.90
CA GLU A 71 -25.22 -13.23 4.01
C GLU A 71 -24.96 -11.71 4.06
N VAL A 72 -23.67 -11.34 4.10
CA VAL A 72 -23.24 -9.94 4.08
C VAL A 72 -22.83 -9.54 2.67
N THR A 73 -23.42 -8.45 2.19
CA THR A 73 -23.02 -7.80 0.93
C THR A 73 -22.26 -6.52 1.25
N THR A 74 -21.06 -6.39 0.70
CA THR A 74 -20.24 -5.18 0.83
C THR A 74 -20.71 -4.08 -0.12
N PRO A 75 -20.38 -2.80 0.13
CA PRO A 75 -20.69 -1.72 -0.79
C PRO A 75 -20.14 -1.97 -2.21
N PRO A 76 -20.73 -1.34 -3.24
CA PRO A 76 -20.25 -1.47 -4.62
C PRO A 76 -18.77 -1.08 -4.74
N GLY A 77 -17.98 -1.85 -5.50
CA GLY A 77 -16.56 -1.59 -5.76
C GLY A 77 -15.58 -2.15 -4.72
N PHE A 78 -16.06 -2.56 -3.53
CA PHE A 78 -15.18 -3.07 -2.46
C PHE A 78 -14.52 -4.39 -2.83
N LYS A 79 -15.24 -5.31 -3.45
CA LYS A 79 -14.69 -6.61 -3.87
C LYS A 79 -13.63 -6.44 -4.95
N GLU A 80 -13.88 -5.57 -5.92
CA GLU A 80 -12.98 -5.26 -7.02
C GLU A 80 -11.70 -4.57 -6.51
N ALA A 81 -11.84 -3.64 -5.57
CA ALA A 81 -10.68 -2.99 -4.93
C ALA A 81 -9.85 -3.99 -4.13
N PHE A 82 -10.50 -4.86 -3.36
CA PHE A 82 -9.81 -5.91 -2.61
C PHE A 82 -9.07 -6.88 -3.54
N ALA A 83 -9.67 -7.25 -4.66
CA ALA A 83 -9.00 -8.07 -5.67
C ALA A 83 -7.74 -7.38 -6.20
N GLN A 84 -7.79 -6.09 -6.53
CA GLN A 84 -6.60 -5.34 -6.97
C GLN A 84 -5.51 -5.28 -5.90
N ILE A 85 -5.87 -5.11 -4.63
CA ILE A 85 -4.92 -5.11 -3.51
C ILE A 85 -4.25 -6.48 -3.37
N THR A 86 -5.01 -7.56 -3.43
CA THR A 86 -4.48 -8.91 -3.27
C THR A 86 -3.65 -9.36 -4.47
N GLU A 87 -4.13 -9.15 -5.68
CA GLU A 87 -3.43 -9.48 -6.92
C GLU A 87 -2.15 -8.66 -7.11
N GLY A 88 -2.14 -7.43 -6.64
CA GLY A 88 -0.94 -6.57 -6.63
C GLY A 88 0.10 -6.94 -5.58
N GLY A 89 -0.19 -7.88 -4.68
CA GLY A 89 0.75 -8.33 -3.64
C GLY A 89 0.88 -7.35 -2.46
N TRP A 90 0.00 -6.36 -2.35
CA TRP A 90 0.09 -5.31 -1.32
C TRP A 90 -0.05 -5.83 0.11
N LEU A 91 -0.85 -6.88 0.33
CA LEU A 91 -1.02 -7.48 1.65
C LEU A 91 0.23 -8.25 2.13
N GLY A 92 1.10 -8.63 1.21
CA GLY A 92 2.31 -9.38 1.49
C GLY A 92 3.62 -8.59 1.37
N LEU A 93 3.58 -7.26 1.39
CA LEU A 93 4.78 -6.42 1.16
C LEU A 93 5.97 -6.82 2.04
N THR A 94 5.76 -7.04 3.32
CA THR A 94 6.83 -7.41 4.27
C THR A 94 6.90 -8.91 4.55
N GLY A 95 6.05 -9.71 3.91
CA GLY A 95 5.99 -11.14 4.10
C GLY A 95 7.23 -11.85 3.60
N ASN A 96 7.53 -13.02 4.17
CA ASN A 96 8.67 -13.82 3.74
C ASN A 96 8.48 -14.31 2.29
N PRO A 97 9.45 -14.07 1.38
CA PRO A 97 9.39 -14.52 0.00
C PRO A 97 9.19 -16.03 -0.17
N ALA A 98 9.66 -16.84 0.77
CA ALA A 98 9.44 -18.29 0.77
C ALA A 98 7.95 -18.68 0.84
N PHE A 99 7.10 -17.78 1.32
CA PHE A 99 5.65 -17.96 1.43
C PHE A 99 4.84 -16.99 0.56
N GLY A 100 5.46 -16.46 -0.49
CA GLY A 100 4.79 -15.57 -1.45
C GLY A 100 4.79 -14.08 -1.06
N GLY A 101 5.51 -13.68 -0.01
CA GLY A 101 5.68 -12.28 0.35
C GLY A 101 6.70 -11.55 -0.53
N GLN A 102 6.76 -10.23 -0.41
CA GLN A 102 7.68 -9.37 -1.16
C GLN A 102 9.02 -9.14 -0.44
N GLY A 103 9.11 -9.43 0.86
CA GLY A 103 10.32 -9.24 1.66
C GLY A 103 10.76 -7.80 1.85
N MET A 104 9.87 -6.83 1.63
CA MET A 104 10.19 -5.41 1.72
C MET A 104 10.35 -4.94 3.16
N PRO A 105 11.15 -3.90 3.40
CA PRO A 105 11.32 -3.32 4.73
C PRO A 105 10.01 -2.77 5.30
N LYS A 106 9.80 -2.96 6.60
CA LYS A 106 8.62 -2.43 7.29
C LYS A 106 8.51 -0.90 7.25
N SER A 107 9.64 -0.20 7.21
CA SER A 107 9.65 1.26 7.03
C SER A 107 9.04 1.71 5.72
N LEU A 108 9.16 0.93 4.65
CA LEU A 108 8.47 1.17 3.38
C LEU A 108 6.98 0.83 3.48
N ALA A 109 6.65 -0.33 4.05
CA ALA A 109 5.25 -0.74 4.22
C ALA A 109 4.45 0.26 5.07
N GLY A 110 5.04 0.81 6.13
CA GLY A 110 4.40 1.83 6.96
C GLY A 110 3.96 3.08 6.19
N LEU A 111 4.74 3.51 5.20
CA LEU A 111 4.36 4.63 4.33
C LEU A 111 3.19 4.27 3.40
N ILE A 112 3.16 3.04 2.90
CA ILE A 112 2.06 2.56 2.05
C ILE A 112 0.78 2.39 2.88
N GLU A 113 0.89 1.86 4.09
CA GLU A 113 -0.25 1.66 4.99
C GLU A 113 -0.88 2.98 5.48
N GLU A 114 -0.12 4.06 5.49
CA GLU A 114 -0.60 5.40 5.83
C GLU A 114 -1.42 6.04 4.69
N MET A 115 -1.20 5.63 3.45
CA MET A 115 -1.90 6.15 2.28
C MET A 115 -3.35 5.67 2.21
#